data_9fda174877d6c83218f383ce74c3bdb1
#
_entry.id   9fda174877d6c83218f383ce74c3bdb1
#
_cell.length_a   1.000
_cell.length_b   1.000
_cell.length_c   1.000
_cell.angle_alpha   90.00
_cell.angle_beta   90.00
_cell.angle_gamma   90.00
#
_symmetry.space_group_name_H-M   'P 1'
#
loop_
_entity.id
_entity.type
_entity.pdbx_description
1 polymer ?
#
loop_
_entity_poly.entity_id
_entity_poly.type
_entity_poly.pdbx_seq_one_letter_code
_entity_poly.pdbx_strand_id
1 'polypeptide(L)'
;MKQESMKVLFFIRKSRLKKNGEAPIFLRVTINGQLDEVRIQRSVPLKLWDNVKERSKGKDRSSTELNSYIEALKVRLYQIHKELLCREALITPKNLLIKVSIR
;
A
#
# COMPACT_ATOMS: atom_id res chain seq x y z
N MET A 1 -4.38 7.92 27.54
CA MET A 1 -3.55 6.93 26.87
C MET A 1 -3.45 7.22 25.39
N LYS A 2 -2.25 7.15 24.87
CA LYS A 2 -2.03 7.47 23.48
C LYS A 2 -2.23 6.21 22.61
N GLN A 3 -3.06 6.32 21.60
CA GLN A 3 -3.23 5.25 20.65
C GLN A 3 -2.33 5.49 19.45
N GLU A 4 -1.74 4.43 18.97
CA GLU A 4 -0.99 4.50 17.74
C GLU A 4 -1.94 4.52 16.57
N SER A 5 -1.73 5.45 15.66
CA SER A 5 -2.53 5.53 14.46
C SER A 5 -1.68 5.11 13.27
N MET A 6 -2.29 4.38 12.36
CA MET A 6 -1.63 3.95 11.14
C MET A 6 -2.37 4.51 9.96
N LYS A 7 -1.63 5.10 9.03
CA LYS A 7 -2.17 5.58 7.77
C LYS A 7 -1.52 4.80 6.63
N VAL A 8 -2.33 4.37 5.70
CA VAL A 8 -1.89 3.59 4.55
C VAL A 8 -2.28 4.35 3.30
N LEU A 9 -1.31 4.53 2.40
CA LEU A 9 -1.54 5.24 1.16
C LEU A 9 -0.95 4.44 0.00
N PHE A 10 -1.75 4.18 -1.02
CA PHE A 10 -1.26 3.63 -2.27
C PHE A 10 -1.22 4.75 -3.30
N PHE A 11 -0.08 4.89 -3.99
CA PHE A 11 0.09 5.98 -4.94
C PHE A 11 1.04 5.55 -6.06
N ILE A 12 1.05 6.34 -7.12
CA ILE A 12 1.95 6.10 -8.24
C ILE A 12 2.94 7.25 -8.35
N ARG A 13 4.08 6.97 -9.00
CA ARG A 13 5.08 8.00 -9.28
C ARG A 13 5.14 8.20 -10.79
N LYS A 14 4.63 9.33 -11.24
CA LYS A 14 4.61 9.63 -12.67
C LYS A 14 6.00 9.74 -13.25
N SER A 15 6.98 10.11 -12.43
CA SER A 15 8.36 10.23 -12.89
C SER A 15 9.00 8.88 -13.20
N ARG A 16 8.36 7.80 -12.82
CA ARG A 16 8.86 6.44 -13.05
C ARG A 16 8.03 5.67 -14.04
N LEU A 17 7.38 6.37 -14.94
CA LEU A 17 6.53 5.78 -15.96
C LEU A 17 7.32 4.82 -16.83
N LYS A 18 6.75 3.63 -17.06
CA LYS A 18 7.36 2.64 -17.92
C LYS A 18 7.09 2.95 -19.38
N LYS A 19 7.83 2.29 -20.27
CA LYS A 19 7.68 2.53 -21.71
C LYS A 19 6.28 2.21 -22.21
N ASN A 20 5.60 1.28 -21.57
CA ASN A 20 4.26 0.89 -21.98
C ASN A 20 3.16 1.79 -21.41
N GLY A 21 3.53 2.91 -20.79
CA GLY A 21 2.55 3.83 -20.23
C GLY A 21 2.03 3.47 -18.87
N GLU A 22 2.62 2.47 -18.22
CA GLU A 22 2.23 2.08 -16.89
C GLU A 22 3.13 2.72 -15.85
N ALA A 23 2.56 3.02 -14.70
CA ALA A 23 3.29 3.59 -13.57
C ALA A 23 3.38 2.56 -12.45
N PRO A 24 4.53 2.48 -11.78
CA PRO A 24 4.65 1.60 -10.62
C PRO A 24 3.83 2.13 -9.45
N ILE A 25 3.29 1.21 -8.67
CA ILE A 25 2.48 1.53 -7.51
C ILE A 25 3.34 1.39 -6.26
N PHE A 26 3.24 2.37 -5.38
CA PHE A 26 3.96 2.40 -4.11
C PHE A 26 2.98 2.39 -2.96
N LEU A 27 3.43 1.82 -1.86
CA LEU A 27 2.69 1.79 -0.61
C LEU A 27 3.46 2.60 0.42
N ARG A 28 2.79 3.55 1.05
CA ARG A 28 3.36 4.33 2.15
C ARG A 28 2.60 4.00 3.43
N VAL A 29 3.35 3.67 4.47
CA VAL A 29 2.78 3.43 5.79
C VAL A 29 3.33 4.49 6.73
N THR A 30 2.45 5.15 7.46
CA THR A 30 2.82 6.17 8.45
C THR A 30 2.29 5.75 9.80
N ILE A 31 3.17 5.70 10.80
CA ILE A 31 2.80 5.38 12.18
C ILE A 31 3.45 6.41 13.09
N ASN A 32 2.63 7.16 13.83
CA ASN A 32 3.12 8.15 14.78
C ASN A 32 4.13 9.11 14.17
N GLY A 33 3.85 9.58 12.96
CA GLY A 33 4.69 10.56 12.28
C GLY A 33 5.89 9.97 11.56
N GLN A 34 6.18 8.70 11.74
CA GLN A 34 7.23 8.01 11.00
C GLN A 34 6.64 7.34 9.77
N LEU A 35 7.33 7.42 8.66
CA LEU A 35 6.83 6.81 7.43
C LEU A 35 7.89 5.99 6.74
N ASP A 36 7.44 5.01 5.97
CA ASP A 36 8.29 4.24 5.09
C ASP A 36 7.50 3.88 3.85
N GLU A 37 8.18 3.67 2.76
CA GLU A 37 7.56 3.40 1.47
C GLU A 37 8.18 2.16 0.85
N VAL A 38 7.38 1.43 0.11
CA VAL A 38 7.85 0.26 -0.61
C VAL A 38 7.09 0.16 -1.93
N ARG A 39 7.77 -0.34 -2.94
CA ARG A 39 7.15 -0.63 -4.21
C ARG A 39 6.46 -1.98 -4.09
N ILE A 40 5.17 -2.06 -4.45
CA ILE A 40 4.42 -3.31 -4.26
C ILE A 40 4.55 -4.25 -5.45
N GLN A 41 5.41 -3.92 -6.41
CA GLN A 41 5.71 -4.77 -7.57
C GLN A 41 4.48 -5.00 -8.44
N ARG A 42 3.65 -3.99 -8.53
CA ARG A 42 2.52 -3.92 -9.43
C ARG A 42 2.55 -2.59 -10.14
N SER A 43 1.98 -2.53 -11.31
CA SER A 43 1.88 -1.28 -12.05
C SER A 43 0.48 -1.16 -12.64
N VAL A 44 0.16 0.05 -13.09
CA VAL A 44 -1.16 0.35 -13.61
C VAL A 44 -1.01 1.38 -14.71
N PRO A 45 -1.82 1.30 -15.79
CA PRO A 45 -1.82 2.36 -16.77
C PRO A 45 -2.12 3.69 -16.11
N LEU A 46 -1.31 4.69 -16.41
CA LEU A 46 -1.42 5.99 -15.76
C LEU A 46 -2.83 6.55 -15.81
N LYS A 47 -3.49 6.40 -16.95
CA LYS A 47 -4.84 6.95 -17.16
C LYS A 47 -5.91 6.25 -16.35
N LEU A 48 -5.63 5.05 -15.82
CA LEU A 48 -6.61 4.28 -15.07
C LEU A 48 -6.48 4.46 -13.57
N TRP A 49 -5.42 5.11 -13.11
CA TRP A 49 -5.22 5.24 -11.67
C TRP A 49 -6.13 6.29 -11.07
N ASP A 50 -6.81 5.93 -9.99
CA ASP A 50 -7.69 6.83 -9.24
C ASP A 50 -6.99 7.21 -7.94
N ASN A 51 -6.53 8.47 -7.84
CA ASN A 51 -5.80 8.94 -6.67
C ASN A 51 -6.68 9.03 -5.42
N VAL A 52 -7.96 9.21 -5.61
CA VAL A 52 -8.87 9.36 -4.47
C VAL A 52 -9.20 8.00 -3.88
N LYS A 53 -9.55 7.05 -4.74
CA LYS A 53 -9.91 5.70 -4.29
C LYS A 53 -8.69 4.80 -4.14
N GLU A 54 -7.54 5.23 -4.65
CA GLU A 54 -6.28 4.50 -4.56
C GLU A 54 -6.38 3.13 -5.19
N ARG A 55 -6.89 3.09 -6.42
CA ARG A 55 -7.03 1.86 -7.16
C ARG A 55 -7.26 2.16 -8.64
N SER A 56 -7.33 1.12 -9.45
CA SER A 56 -7.58 1.27 -10.88
C SER A 56 -9.06 1.53 -11.15
N LYS A 57 -9.34 2.43 -12.08
CA LYS A 57 -10.70 2.69 -12.56
C LYS A 57 -11.15 1.69 -13.60
N GLY A 58 -10.24 0.86 -14.11
CA GLY A 58 -10.57 -0.08 -15.16
C GLY A 58 -11.50 -1.17 -14.67
N LYS A 59 -12.17 -1.80 -15.62
CA LYS A 59 -13.11 -2.88 -15.33
C LYS A 59 -12.67 -4.21 -15.94
N ASP A 60 -11.50 -4.21 -16.56
CA ASP A 60 -10.95 -5.42 -17.13
C ASP A 60 -10.41 -6.32 -16.03
N ARG A 61 -10.02 -7.52 -16.43
CA ARG A 61 -9.55 -8.53 -15.47
C ARG A 61 -8.30 -8.06 -14.73
N SER A 62 -7.38 -7.42 -15.44
CA SER A 62 -6.15 -6.94 -14.82
C SER A 62 -6.43 -5.92 -13.73
N SER A 63 -7.37 -5.00 -13.99
CA SER A 63 -7.75 -4.00 -12.99
C SER A 63 -8.43 -4.65 -11.79
N THR A 64 -9.29 -5.63 -12.04
CA THR A 64 -9.98 -6.34 -10.96
C THR A 64 -8.99 -7.08 -10.08
N GLU A 65 -8.02 -7.76 -10.68
CA GLU A 65 -7.00 -8.48 -9.92
C GLU A 65 -6.12 -7.53 -9.14
N LEU A 66 -5.74 -6.41 -9.74
CA LEU A 66 -4.93 -5.41 -9.06
C LEU A 66 -5.67 -4.85 -7.85
N ASN A 67 -6.93 -4.48 -8.03
CA ASN A 67 -7.72 -3.90 -6.95
C ASN A 67 -7.92 -4.90 -5.82
N SER A 68 -8.11 -6.18 -6.15
CA SER A 68 -8.22 -7.23 -5.13
C SER A 68 -6.91 -7.38 -4.36
N TYR A 69 -5.78 -7.31 -5.06
CA TYR A 69 -4.48 -7.39 -4.40
C TYR A 69 -4.26 -6.23 -3.45
N ILE A 70 -4.60 -5.00 -3.89
CA ILE A 70 -4.45 -3.82 -3.04
C ILE A 70 -5.33 -3.95 -1.80
N GLU A 71 -6.56 -4.40 -1.96
CA GLU A 71 -7.47 -4.54 -0.84
C GLU A 71 -6.98 -5.60 0.14
N ALA A 72 -6.52 -6.74 -0.37
CA ALA A 72 -6.00 -7.81 0.47
C ALA A 72 -4.76 -7.35 1.24
N LEU A 73 -3.90 -6.60 0.59
CA LEU A 73 -2.69 -6.08 1.22
C LEU A 73 -3.05 -5.10 2.34
N LYS A 74 -4.03 -4.24 2.09
CA LYS A 74 -4.50 -3.29 3.09
C LYS A 74 -5.07 -4.00 4.32
N VAL A 75 -5.91 -5.01 4.10
CA VAL A 75 -6.50 -5.77 5.20
C VAL A 75 -5.40 -6.45 6.02
N ARG A 76 -4.42 -7.03 5.35
CA ARG A 76 -3.34 -7.71 6.04
C ARG A 76 -2.49 -6.75 6.87
N LEU A 77 -2.25 -5.55 6.35
CA LEU A 77 -1.50 -4.54 7.10
C LEU A 77 -2.21 -4.18 8.40
N TYR A 78 -3.52 -3.99 8.34
CA TYR A 78 -4.28 -3.66 9.54
C TYR A 78 -4.33 -4.82 10.52
N GLN A 79 -4.37 -6.05 10.02
CA GLN A 79 -4.35 -7.23 10.89
C GLN A 79 -3.04 -7.33 11.64
N ILE A 80 -1.91 -7.15 10.93
CA ILE A 80 -0.60 -7.23 11.56
C ILE A 80 -0.43 -6.10 12.57
N HIS A 81 -0.89 -4.90 12.23
CA HIS A 81 -0.82 -3.77 13.15
C HIS A 81 -1.59 -4.08 14.44
N LYS A 82 -2.78 -4.65 14.31
CA LYS A 82 -3.59 -5.01 15.47
C LYS A 82 -2.89 -6.06 16.33
N GLU A 83 -2.29 -7.06 15.70
CA GLU A 83 -1.56 -8.08 16.44
C GLU A 83 -0.39 -7.50 17.22
N LEU A 84 0.35 -6.60 16.60
CA LEU A 84 1.49 -5.98 17.26
C LEU A 84 1.05 -5.10 18.41
N LEU A 85 -0.07 -4.40 18.27
CA LEU A 85 -0.62 -3.61 19.37
C LEU A 85 -0.98 -4.50 20.55
N CYS A 86 -1.58 -5.65 20.30
CA CYS A 86 -1.96 -6.59 21.35
C CYS A 86 -0.76 -7.14 22.08
N ARG A 87 0.39 -7.21 21.42
CA ARG A 87 1.62 -7.71 22.04
C ARG A 87 2.45 -6.60 22.66
N GLU A 88 1.95 -5.38 22.59
CA GLU A 88 2.67 -4.21 23.10
C GLU A 88 4.07 -4.10 22.51
N ALA A 89 4.21 -4.55 21.27
CA ALA A 89 5.48 -4.51 20.56
C ALA A 89 5.73 -3.11 20.01
N LEU A 90 7.00 -2.80 19.80
CA LEU A 90 7.36 -1.56 19.12
C LEU A 90 6.95 -1.67 17.66
N ILE A 91 6.08 -0.77 17.22
CA ILE A 91 5.56 -0.80 15.87
C ILE A 91 6.16 0.34 15.07
N THR A 92 6.86 -0.01 14.00
CA THR A 92 7.38 0.97 13.05
C THR A 92 6.88 0.60 11.65
N PRO A 93 6.80 1.58 10.74
CA PRO A 93 6.39 1.26 9.38
C PRO A 93 7.29 0.22 8.73
N LYS A 94 8.58 0.30 8.99
CA LYS A 94 9.53 -0.64 8.40
C LYS A 94 9.27 -2.07 8.87
N ASN A 95 9.07 -2.25 10.18
CA ASN A 95 8.80 -3.58 10.71
C ASN A 95 7.50 -4.15 10.16
N LEU A 96 6.50 -3.31 10.04
CA LEU A 96 5.21 -3.72 9.51
C LEU A 96 5.34 -4.18 8.05
N LEU A 97 6.07 -3.43 7.25
CA LEU A 97 6.26 -3.77 5.83
C LEU A 97 7.04 -5.06 5.66
N ILE A 98 8.03 -5.31 6.54
CA ILE A 98 8.78 -6.56 6.52
C ILE A 98 7.84 -7.73 6.81
N LYS A 99 6.98 -7.59 7.81
CA LYS A 99 6.09 -8.68 8.20
C LYS A 99 5.05 -9.00 7.14
N VAL A 100 4.64 -8.02 6.36
CA VAL A 100 3.63 -8.25 5.32
C VAL A 100 4.22 -8.97 4.11
N SER A 101 5.53 -8.98 3.98
CA SER A 101 6.24 -9.74 2.93
C SER A 101 5.77 -9.40 1.53
N ILE A 102 5.88 -8.15 1.17
CA ILE A 102 5.49 -7.69 -0.16
C ILE A 102 6.47 -8.23 -1.19
N ARG A 103 5.94 -8.79 -2.28
CA ARG A 103 6.76 -9.32 -3.35
C ARG A 103 6.36 -8.78 -4.69
#